data_21f443c0f45baa8952ee924d1a732b1e
#
_entry.id   21f443c0f45baa8952ee924d1a732b1e
#
_cell.length_a   1.000
_cell.length_b   1.000
_cell.length_c   1.000
_cell.angle_alpha   90.00
_cell.angle_beta   90.00
_cell.angle_gamma   90.00
#
_symmetry.space_group_name_H-M   'P 1'
#
loop_
_entity.id
_entity.type
_entity.pdbx_description
1 polymer ?
#
loop_
_entity_poly.entity_id
_entity_poly.type
_entity_poly.pdbx_seq_one_letter_code
_entity_poly.pdbx_strand_id
1 'polypeptide(L)' 'MEDTVIHKIRNRISRAKFGEVFFVSSFHKYDVEYVTKLLAQFEKEGLISRIAKGVYVKA' A
#
# COMPACT_ATOMS: atom_id res chain seq x y z
N MET A 1 11.96 10.64 8.34
CA MET A 1 11.26 11.11 7.15
C MET A 1 10.65 9.97 6.38
N GLU A 2 11.48 9.05 5.88
CA GLU A 2 10.96 7.87 5.22
C GLU A 2 10.07 7.06 6.16
N ASP A 3 10.46 6.97 7.43
CA ASP A 3 9.68 6.24 8.42
C ASP A 3 8.28 6.82 8.54
N THR A 4 8.15 8.14 8.43
CA THR A 4 6.85 8.80 8.51
C THR A 4 5.95 8.38 7.36
N VAL A 5 6.49 8.29 6.15
CA VAL A 5 5.74 7.88 4.98
C VAL A 5 5.29 6.42 5.14
N ILE A 6 6.20 5.56 5.58
CA ILE A 6 5.88 4.15 5.82
C ILE A 6 4.75 4.03 6.82
N HIS A 7 4.81 4.77 7.92
CA HIS A 7 3.80 4.73 8.96
C HIS A 7 2.44 5.21 8.45
N LYS A 8 2.43 6.28 7.65
CA LYS A 8 1.19 6.82 7.11
C LYS A 8 0.51 5.82 6.19
N ILE A 9 1.27 5.23 5.30
CA ILE A 9 0.72 4.27 4.35
C ILE A 9 0.28 3.00 5.07
N ARG A 10 1.09 2.51 6.00
CA ARG A 10 0.74 1.33 6.78
C ARG A 10 -0.53 1.55 7.59
N ASN A 11 -0.67 2.71 8.22
CA ASN A 11 -1.86 3.03 8.99
C ASN A 11 -3.10 3.06 8.10
N ARG A 12 -2.98 3.66 6.93
CA ARG A 12 -4.09 3.71 5.99
C ARG A 12 -4.56 2.31 5.61
N ILE A 13 -3.60 1.43 5.32
CA ILE A 13 -3.90 0.07 4.94
C ILE A 13 -4.45 -0.72 6.12
N SER A 14 -3.87 -0.55 7.30
CA SER A 14 -4.32 -1.27 8.49
C SER A 14 -5.74 -0.91 8.89
N ARG A 15 -6.14 0.34 8.62
CA ARG A 15 -7.50 0.81 8.96
C ARG A 15 -8.51 0.47 7.89
N ALA A 16 -8.06 0.02 6.73
CA ALA A 16 -8.94 -0.31 5.63
C ALA A 16 -9.78 -1.54 5.96
N LYS A 17 -10.96 -1.58 5.38
CA LYS A 17 -11.83 -2.73 5.55
C LYS A 17 -11.31 -3.88 4.70
N PHE A 18 -11.56 -5.09 5.16
CA PHE A 18 -11.20 -6.28 4.41
C PHE A 18 -11.84 -6.20 3.01
N GLY A 19 -11.03 -6.41 1.98
CA GLY A 19 -11.50 -6.36 0.61
C GLY A 19 -11.43 -4.98 -0.03
N GLU A 20 -11.04 -3.96 0.71
CA GLU A 20 -10.90 -2.61 0.15
C GLU A 20 -9.76 -2.58 -0.85
N VAL A 21 -9.98 -1.90 -1.99
CA VAL A 21 -9.02 -1.84 -3.08
C VAL A 21 -8.15 -0.59 -2.98
N PHE A 22 -6.85 -0.76 -3.25
CA PHE A 22 -5.89 0.33 -3.25
C PHE A 22 -5.22 0.40 -4.61
N PHE A 23 -5.04 1.63 -5.11
CA PHE A 23 -4.32 1.87 -6.35
C PHE A 23 -3.01 2.59 -6.02
N VAL A 24 -1.94 2.22 -6.70
CA VAL A 24 -0.67 2.93 -6.54
C VAL A 24 -0.86 4.41 -6.84
N SER A 25 -1.66 4.73 -7.85
CA SER A 25 -1.94 6.11 -8.23
C SER A 25 -2.66 6.90 -7.13
N SER A 26 -3.31 6.23 -6.19
CA SER A 26 -3.95 6.91 -5.06
C SER A 26 -2.95 7.56 -4.12
N PHE A 27 -1.70 7.14 -4.19
CA PHE A 27 -0.63 7.68 -3.35
C PHE A 27 0.24 8.65 -4.14
N HIS A 28 -0.40 9.47 -4.96
CA HIS A 28 0.31 10.39 -5.86
C HIS A 28 1.14 11.46 -5.14
N LYS A 29 0.92 11.64 -3.85
CA LYS A 29 1.71 12.57 -3.04
C LYS A 29 3.14 12.06 -2.82
N TYR A 30 3.37 10.78 -3.07
CA TYR A 30 4.64 10.12 -2.82
C TYR A 30 5.25 9.63 -4.10
N ASP A 31 6.54 9.33 -4.07
CA ASP A 31 7.24 8.76 -5.21
C ASP A 31 6.63 7.40 -5.55
N VAL A 32 6.22 7.22 -6.81
CA VAL A 32 5.60 6.00 -7.29
C VAL A 32 6.50 4.78 -7.03
N GLU A 33 7.79 4.90 -7.31
CA GLU A 33 8.70 3.78 -7.10
C GLU A 33 8.76 3.38 -5.63
N TYR A 34 8.80 4.37 -4.75
CA TYR A 34 8.86 4.11 -3.32
C TYR A 34 7.57 3.45 -2.83
N VAL A 35 6.43 3.97 -3.27
CA VAL A 35 5.13 3.41 -2.90
C VAL A 35 5.03 1.97 -3.39
N THR A 36 5.46 1.70 -4.61
CA THR A 36 5.42 0.35 -5.17
C THR A 36 6.22 -0.62 -4.32
N LYS A 37 7.40 -0.18 -3.88
CA LYS A 37 8.24 -1.02 -3.02
C LYS A 37 7.58 -1.28 -1.67
N LEU A 38 6.95 -0.26 -1.09
CA LEU A 38 6.25 -0.40 0.18
C LEU A 38 5.08 -1.36 0.07
N LEU A 39 4.30 -1.24 -1.00
CA LEU A 39 3.15 -2.11 -1.21
C LEU A 39 3.60 -3.55 -1.41
N ALA A 40 4.70 -3.76 -2.13
CA ALA A 40 5.25 -5.11 -2.30
C ALA A 40 5.68 -5.69 -0.95
N GLN A 41 6.24 -4.85 -0.09
CA GLN A 41 6.64 -5.26 1.25
C GLN A 41 5.42 -5.67 2.07
N PHE A 42 4.36 -4.87 2.01
CA PHE A 42 3.13 -5.16 2.76
C PHE A 42 2.45 -6.42 2.23
N GLU A 43 2.57 -6.68 0.95
CA GLU A 43 2.05 -7.92 0.37
C GLU A 43 2.77 -9.13 0.97
N LYS A 44 4.08 -9.03 1.11
CA LYS A 44 4.86 -10.10 1.73
C LYS A 44 4.47 -10.32 3.18
N GLU A 45 4.07 -9.25 3.85
CA GLU A 45 3.63 -9.33 5.25
C GLU A 45 2.21 -9.88 5.40
N GLY A 46 1.49 -10.01 4.29
CA GLY A 46 0.13 -10.52 4.32
C GLY A 46 -0.92 -9.47 4.59
N LEU A 47 -0.55 -8.19 4.56
CA LEU A 47 -1.50 -7.11 4.79
C LEU A 47 -2.40 -6.87 3.59
N ILE A 48 -1.86 -7.03 2.39
CA ILE A 48 -2.59 -6.80 1.15
C ILE A 48 -2.22 -7.87 0.15
N SER A 49 -3.04 -7.98 -0.91
CA SER A 49 -2.77 -8.90 -2.02
C SER A 49 -2.82 -8.12 -3.32
N ARG A 50 -1.89 -8.41 -4.20
CA ARG A 50 -1.87 -7.79 -5.52
C ARG A 50 -2.83 -8.52 -6.44
N ILE A 51 -3.77 -7.79 -7.03
CA ILE A 51 -4.75 -8.38 -7.93
C ILE A 51 -4.50 -8.00 -9.38
N ALA A 52 -3.74 -6.92 -9.61
CA ALA A 52 -3.36 -6.50 -10.95
C ALA A 52 -2.18 -5.56 -10.80
N LYS A 53 -1.55 -5.19 -11.91
CA LYS A 53 -0.42 -4.26 -11.87
C LYS A 53 -0.89 -2.93 -11.28
N GLY A 54 -0.27 -2.56 -10.16
CA GLY A 54 -0.60 -1.30 -9.48
C GLY A 54 -1.92 -1.31 -8.73
N VAL A 55 -2.54 -2.48 -8.57
CA VAL A 55 -3.82 -2.59 -7.86
C VAL A 55 -3.69 -3.66 -6.77
N TYR A 56 -4.06 -3.27 -5.55
CA TYR A 56 -3.95 -4.14 -4.39
C TYR A 56 -5.27 -4.16 -3.64
N VAL A 57 -5.50 -5.21 -2.89
CA VAL A 57 -6.71 -5.36 -2.09
C VAL A 57 -6.31 -5.73 -0.66
N LYS A 58 -7.07 -5.23 0.30
CA LYS A 58 -6.81 -5.54 1.71
C LYS A 58 -7.08 -7.02 1.96
N ALA A 59 -6.07 -7.71 2.43
CA ALA A 59 -6.16 -9.14 2.71
C ALA A 59 -6.76 -9.44 4.08
#